data_825992a3958a05f79e34503fe62fea7d
#
_entry.id   825992a3958a05f79e34503fe62fea7d
#
_cell.length_a   1.000
_cell.length_b   1.000
_cell.length_c   1.000
_cell.angle_alpha   90.00
_cell.angle_beta   90.00
_cell.angle_gamma   90.00
#
_symmetry.space_group_name_H-M   'P 1'
#
loop_
_entity.id
_entity.type
_entity.pdbx_description
1 polymer ?
#
loop_
_entity_poly.entity_id
_entity_poly.type
_entity_poly.pdbx_seq_one_letter_code
_entity_poly.pdbx_strand_id
1 'polypeptide(L)'
;GEQVLKGILVPHAGYVFSGSCAAWAYKLIAEAKFAKTYVILCVDHYKRCKGVSTVMDDFETVFGVAQVDKVMVQKLVDKGLVNVVDDVKEHSLEVQLPFLQHACMDNLQNLKILPLIVNDVSRIKDIAKEFGDDVCVIISSDLTHFGEDFNYVPFRYNIKKSVAEQDKNAMRFISDLDSDGFLCFVERGKITICGKKAIALGIEMFRVLDVVDVELLSYYTSSEVMHNDSNFVSYAALRFK
;
A
#
# COMPACT_ATOMS: atom_id res chain seq x y z
N GLY A 1 -21.17 5.72 5.10
CA GLY A 1 -20.94 4.82 6.23
C GLY A 1 -20.84 5.56 7.55
N GLU A 2 -21.13 4.90 8.67
CA GLU A 2 -21.08 5.52 10.01
C GLU A 2 -19.65 5.53 10.59
N GLN A 3 -18.76 4.67 10.08
CA GLN A 3 -17.39 4.52 10.57
C GLN A 3 -16.36 4.79 9.47
N VAL A 4 -15.19 5.28 9.87
CA VAL A 4 -14.00 5.37 9.02
C VAL A 4 -13.51 3.96 8.72
N LEU A 5 -13.22 3.66 7.45
CA LEU A 5 -12.53 2.43 7.06
C LEU A 5 -11.09 2.49 7.59
N LYS A 6 -10.63 1.46 8.30
CA LYS A 6 -9.27 1.45 8.87
C LYS A 6 -8.20 1.47 7.77
N GLY A 7 -8.43 0.74 6.69
CA GLY A 7 -7.55 0.83 5.53
C GLY A 7 -7.78 -0.20 4.45
N ILE A 8 -6.94 -0.10 3.43
CA ILE A 8 -6.90 -0.99 2.27
C ILE A 8 -5.46 -1.33 1.90
N LEU A 9 -5.27 -2.49 1.25
CA LEU A 9 -4.08 -2.79 0.46
C LEU A 9 -4.50 -2.83 -1.00
N VAL A 10 -3.75 -2.16 -1.86
CA VAL A 10 -4.04 -2.02 -3.29
C VAL A 10 -2.76 -2.06 -4.12
N PRO A 11 -2.81 -2.58 -5.36
CA PRO A 11 -1.67 -2.60 -6.27
C PRO A 11 -1.38 -1.22 -6.86
N HIS A 12 -0.18 -1.08 -7.48
CA HIS A 12 0.26 0.16 -8.12
C HIS A 12 0.87 -0.02 -9.52
N ALA A 13 0.66 -1.15 -10.15
CA ALA A 13 0.96 -1.28 -11.58
C ALA A 13 0.10 -0.31 -12.40
N GLY A 14 0.41 -0.16 -13.69
CA GLY A 14 -0.38 0.70 -14.57
C GLY A 14 -1.87 0.34 -14.56
N TYR A 15 -2.74 1.33 -14.72
CA TYR A 15 -4.21 1.17 -14.58
C TYR A 15 -4.81 0.05 -15.43
N VAL A 16 -4.27 -0.15 -16.65
CA VAL A 16 -4.71 -1.25 -17.55
C VAL A 16 -4.52 -2.62 -16.91
N PHE A 17 -3.49 -2.78 -16.08
CA PHE A 17 -3.14 -4.06 -15.47
C PHE A 17 -3.81 -4.27 -14.12
N SER A 18 -3.71 -3.30 -13.23
CA SER A 18 -4.09 -3.47 -11.82
C SER A 18 -5.28 -2.60 -11.37
N GLY A 19 -5.75 -1.69 -12.24
CA GLY A 19 -6.81 -0.75 -11.87
C GLY A 19 -8.11 -1.41 -11.46
N SER A 20 -8.52 -2.49 -12.14
CA SER A 20 -9.71 -3.26 -11.76
C SER A 20 -9.61 -3.88 -10.36
N CYS A 21 -8.40 -4.34 -9.96
CA CYS A 21 -8.16 -4.83 -8.62
C CYS A 21 -8.31 -3.71 -7.58
N ALA A 22 -7.61 -2.60 -7.80
CA ALA A 22 -7.63 -1.45 -6.89
C ALA A 22 -9.04 -0.88 -6.70
N ALA A 23 -9.85 -0.84 -7.76
CA ALA A 23 -11.21 -0.27 -7.75
C ALA A 23 -12.13 -0.93 -6.70
N TRP A 24 -11.99 -2.24 -6.43
CA TRP A 24 -12.76 -2.94 -5.41
C TRP A 24 -12.55 -2.33 -4.01
N ALA A 25 -11.31 -2.00 -3.68
CA ALA A 25 -10.99 -1.42 -2.38
C ALA A 25 -11.34 0.08 -2.31
N TYR A 26 -11.09 0.84 -3.39
CA TYR A 26 -11.46 2.26 -3.43
C TYR A 26 -12.96 2.51 -3.39
N LYS A 27 -13.78 1.58 -3.90
CA LYS A 27 -15.23 1.61 -3.70
C LYS A 27 -15.60 1.66 -2.21
N LEU A 28 -14.90 0.90 -1.37
CA LEU A 28 -15.17 0.91 0.08
C LEU A 28 -14.78 2.23 0.74
N ILE A 29 -13.73 2.90 0.26
CA ILE A 29 -13.39 4.27 0.71
C ILE A 29 -14.53 5.24 0.36
N ALA A 30 -15.09 5.15 -0.86
CA ALA A 30 -16.20 5.99 -1.28
C ALA A 30 -17.49 5.78 -0.45
N GLU A 31 -17.70 4.55 0.04
CA GLU A 31 -18.87 4.17 0.84
C GLU A 31 -18.68 4.40 2.35
N ALA A 32 -17.45 4.60 2.82
CA ALA A 32 -17.11 4.78 4.22
C ALA A 32 -17.32 6.24 4.67
N LYS A 33 -17.23 6.46 5.99
CA LYS A 33 -17.10 7.82 6.53
C LYS A 33 -15.76 8.40 6.10
N PHE A 34 -15.76 9.66 5.68
CA PHE A 34 -14.56 10.38 5.26
C PHE A 34 -13.51 10.45 6.40
N ALA A 35 -12.30 10.04 6.13
CA ALA A 35 -11.20 10.10 7.08
C ALA A 35 -10.58 11.50 7.12
N LYS A 36 -10.05 11.90 8.27
CA LYS A 36 -9.35 13.19 8.40
C LYS A 36 -8.07 13.23 7.57
N THR A 37 -7.34 12.11 7.51
CA THR A 37 -6.11 11.96 6.74
C THR A 37 -6.02 10.56 6.15
N TYR A 38 -5.66 10.47 4.88
CA TYR A 38 -5.37 9.21 4.19
C TYR A 38 -3.85 8.99 4.18
N VAL A 39 -3.39 8.00 4.94
CA VAL A 39 -1.97 7.66 5.05
C VAL A 39 -1.62 6.68 3.94
N ILE A 40 -0.80 7.11 2.98
CA ILE A 40 -0.41 6.28 1.82
C ILE A 40 0.98 5.73 2.07
N LEU A 41 1.07 4.41 2.27
CA LEU A 41 2.33 3.71 2.49
C LEU A 41 2.91 3.27 1.15
N CYS A 42 4.01 3.90 0.76
CA CYS A 42 4.62 3.78 -0.56
C CYS A 42 5.94 2.99 -0.52
N VAL A 43 6.33 2.49 -1.67
CA VAL A 43 7.63 1.86 -1.90
C VAL A 43 8.68 2.94 -2.21
N ASP A 44 9.95 2.66 -2.02
CA ASP A 44 11.08 3.44 -2.55
C ASP A 44 11.76 2.68 -3.70
N HIS A 45 11.12 2.67 -4.87
CA HIS A 45 11.64 1.97 -6.04
C HIS A 45 12.98 2.54 -6.53
N TYR A 46 13.18 3.83 -6.36
CA TYR A 46 14.38 4.53 -6.84
C TYR A 46 15.50 4.60 -5.80
N LYS A 47 15.28 4.08 -4.59
CA LYS A 47 16.25 4.05 -3.48
C LYS A 47 16.82 5.44 -3.16
N ARG A 48 15.95 6.45 -3.16
CA ARG A 48 16.31 7.84 -2.90
C ARG A 48 16.09 8.26 -1.45
N CYS A 49 15.32 7.46 -0.70
CA CYS A 49 14.91 7.77 0.65
C CYS A 49 15.71 6.95 1.68
N LYS A 50 15.88 7.52 2.88
CA LYS A 50 16.45 6.83 4.04
C LYS A 50 15.39 6.66 5.11
N GLY A 51 15.37 5.50 5.77
CA GLY A 51 14.40 5.24 6.81
C GLY A 51 12.96 5.25 6.27
N VAL A 52 12.07 5.95 6.96
CA VAL A 52 10.75 6.31 6.45
C VAL A 52 10.80 7.80 6.09
N SER A 53 10.39 8.14 4.90
CA SER A 53 10.44 9.53 4.40
C SER A 53 9.06 10.02 3.98
N THR A 54 8.88 11.32 3.94
CA THR A 54 7.66 12.01 3.53
C THR A 54 7.99 13.29 2.77
N VAL A 55 6.97 13.99 2.28
CA VAL A 55 7.11 15.26 1.56
C VAL A 55 6.22 16.32 2.19
N MET A 56 6.54 17.60 1.90
CA MET A 56 5.73 18.75 2.30
C MET A 56 4.91 19.34 1.14
N ASP A 57 5.26 18.99 -0.11
CA ASP A 57 4.61 19.54 -1.28
C ASP A 57 3.32 18.78 -1.60
N ASP A 58 2.33 19.53 -2.04
CA ASP A 58 1.04 19.00 -2.49
C ASP A 58 1.19 18.39 -3.90
N PHE A 59 0.29 17.48 -4.27
CA PHE A 59 0.34 16.78 -5.56
C PHE A 59 -0.78 17.24 -6.48
N GLU A 60 -0.44 17.56 -7.72
CA GLU A 60 -1.41 17.91 -8.75
C GLU A 60 -1.77 16.69 -9.60
N THR A 61 -3.06 16.48 -9.83
CA THR A 61 -3.60 15.44 -10.69
C THR A 61 -4.69 16.01 -11.61
N VAL A 62 -5.26 15.18 -12.46
CA VAL A 62 -6.42 15.55 -13.31
C VAL A 62 -7.69 15.93 -12.50
N PHE A 63 -7.76 15.56 -11.22
CA PHE A 63 -8.87 15.89 -10.31
C PHE A 63 -8.57 17.12 -9.44
N GLY A 64 -7.43 17.77 -9.62
CA GLY A 64 -6.97 18.92 -8.82
C GLY A 64 -5.90 18.55 -7.82
N VAL A 65 -5.71 19.38 -6.83
CA VAL A 65 -4.62 19.26 -5.85
C VAL A 65 -5.00 18.30 -4.71
N ALA A 66 -4.17 17.27 -4.50
CA ALA A 66 -4.21 16.45 -3.29
C ALA A 66 -3.30 17.10 -2.24
N GLN A 67 -3.89 17.64 -1.18
CA GLN A 67 -3.16 18.38 -0.14
C GLN A 67 -2.46 17.44 0.83
N VAL A 68 -1.19 17.71 1.13
CA VAL A 68 -0.44 17.00 2.18
C VAL A 68 -0.86 17.51 3.56
N ASP A 69 -1.07 16.59 4.50
CA ASP A 69 -1.29 16.92 5.92
C ASP A 69 0.00 17.39 6.59
N LYS A 70 0.37 18.64 6.36
CA LYS A 70 1.60 19.25 6.85
C LYS A 70 1.71 19.24 8.38
N VAL A 71 0.57 19.25 9.07
CA VAL A 71 0.53 19.18 10.55
C VAL A 71 0.99 17.79 11.02
N MET A 72 0.48 16.73 10.37
CA MET A 72 0.90 15.37 10.70
C MET A 72 2.36 15.12 10.28
N VAL A 73 2.77 15.62 9.11
CA VAL A 73 4.18 15.57 8.69
C VAL A 73 5.08 16.18 9.75
N GLN A 74 4.79 17.42 10.18
CA GLN A 74 5.61 18.12 11.18
C GLN A 74 5.66 17.36 12.51
N LYS A 75 4.53 16.83 12.98
CA LYS A 75 4.47 15.98 14.18
C LYS A 75 5.44 14.80 14.11
N LEU A 76 5.49 14.09 12.98
CA LEU A 76 6.37 12.94 12.80
C LEU A 76 7.85 13.35 12.70
N VAL A 77 8.12 14.47 12.04
CA VAL A 77 9.47 15.04 11.91
C VAL A 77 10.01 15.48 13.27
N ASP A 78 9.23 16.21 14.08
CA ASP A 78 9.62 16.68 15.42
C ASP A 78 9.97 15.53 16.36
N LYS A 79 9.36 14.36 16.15
CA LYS A 79 9.68 13.11 16.86
C LYS A 79 10.85 12.33 16.26
N GLY A 80 11.45 12.82 15.19
CA GLY A 80 12.53 12.13 14.46
C GLY A 80 12.12 10.77 13.90
N LEU A 81 10.83 10.60 13.56
CA LEU A 81 10.28 9.34 13.05
C LEU A 81 10.35 9.24 11.53
N VAL A 82 10.30 10.37 10.85
CA VAL A 82 10.36 10.46 9.38
C VAL A 82 11.33 11.56 8.95
N ASN A 83 11.85 11.42 7.72
CA ASN A 83 12.66 12.44 7.07
C ASN A 83 11.80 13.15 6.01
N VAL A 84 11.94 14.47 5.88
CA VAL A 84 11.37 15.18 4.74
C VAL A 84 12.34 15.09 3.57
N VAL A 85 11.82 14.79 2.39
CA VAL A 85 12.58 14.79 1.13
C VAL A 85 11.91 15.71 0.13
N ASP A 86 12.72 16.35 -0.69
CA ASP A 86 12.25 17.15 -1.80
C ASP A 86 12.02 16.24 -3.02
N ASP A 87 11.05 16.55 -3.85
CA ASP A 87 10.78 15.89 -5.14
C ASP A 87 10.73 14.34 -5.10
N VAL A 88 9.63 13.80 -4.64
CA VAL A 88 9.33 12.36 -4.70
C VAL A 88 8.62 12.04 -6.01
N LYS A 89 9.35 11.41 -6.94
CA LYS A 89 8.79 10.81 -8.15
C LYS A 89 8.64 9.31 -7.91
N GLU A 90 7.57 8.92 -7.22
CA GLU A 90 7.32 7.54 -6.82
C GLU A 90 5.94 7.09 -7.30
N HIS A 91 5.91 6.21 -8.30
CA HIS A 91 4.67 5.78 -8.94
C HIS A 91 3.75 4.99 -8.00
N SER A 92 4.29 4.34 -6.95
CA SER A 92 3.45 3.69 -5.92
C SER A 92 2.61 4.70 -5.13
N LEU A 93 2.98 5.98 -5.14
CA LEU A 93 2.16 7.08 -4.65
C LEU A 93 1.25 7.64 -5.76
N GLU A 94 1.83 7.99 -6.90
CA GLU A 94 1.15 8.70 -7.99
C GLU A 94 -0.08 7.94 -8.50
N VAL A 95 0.02 6.62 -8.64
CA VAL A 95 -1.08 5.76 -9.10
C VAL A 95 -2.27 5.79 -8.14
N GLN A 96 -2.05 5.96 -6.84
CA GLN A 96 -3.12 5.96 -5.84
C GLN A 96 -3.92 7.26 -5.80
N LEU A 97 -3.32 8.39 -6.16
CA LEU A 97 -3.94 9.70 -5.98
C LEU A 97 -5.23 9.88 -6.78
N PRO A 98 -5.30 9.56 -8.09
CA PRO A 98 -6.54 9.69 -8.85
C PRO A 98 -7.66 8.79 -8.35
N PHE A 99 -7.37 7.56 -7.91
CA PHE A 99 -8.35 6.66 -7.31
C PHE A 99 -8.92 7.25 -6.02
N LEU A 100 -8.05 7.73 -5.14
CA LEU A 100 -8.44 8.31 -3.87
C LEU A 100 -9.29 9.58 -4.07
N GLN A 101 -8.84 10.48 -4.95
CA GLN A 101 -9.57 11.70 -5.26
C GLN A 101 -10.95 11.39 -5.86
N HIS A 102 -11.04 10.40 -6.75
CA HIS A 102 -12.32 9.95 -7.30
C HIS A 102 -13.24 9.36 -6.21
N ALA A 103 -12.70 8.52 -5.34
CA ALA A 103 -13.46 7.94 -4.22
C ALA A 103 -13.95 9.00 -3.21
N CYS A 104 -13.23 10.12 -3.09
CA CYS A 104 -13.54 11.23 -2.20
C CYS A 104 -14.15 12.46 -2.91
N MET A 105 -14.70 12.29 -4.12
CA MET A 105 -15.12 13.39 -5.00
C MET A 105 -16.06 14.38 -4.31
N ASP A 106 -17.00 13.90 -3.50
CA ASP A 106 -17.98 14.75 -2.80
C ASP A 106 -17.35 15.60 -1.69
N ASN A 107 -16.09 15.33 -1.31
CA ASN A 107 -15.41 16.04 -0.22
C ASN A 107 -13.94 16.36 -0.55
N LEU A 108 -13.65 16.52 -1.84
CA LEU A 108 -12.29 16.66 -2.36
C LEU A 108 -11.53 17.86 -1.76
N GLN A 109 -12.22 18.97 -1.47
CA GLN A 109 -11.63 20.16 -0.87
C GLN A 109 -11.07 19.94 0.54
N ASN A 110 -11.52 18.90 1.24
CA ASN A 110 -11.08 18.55 2.59
C ASN A 110 -10.12 17.34 2.59
N LEU A 111 -9.85 16.75 1.41
CA LEU A 111 -8.97 15.60 1.28
C LEU A 111 -7.54 15.96 1.70
N LYS A 112 -7.03 15.25 2.68
CA LYS A 112 -5.63 15.32 3.10
C LYS A 112 -4.96 13.97 2.98
N ILE A 113 -3.74 13.97 2.47
CA ILE A 113 -2.91 12.79 2.34
C ILE A 113 -1.66 12.91 3.19
N LEU A 114 -1.16 11.78 3.65
CA LEU A 114 0.16 11.65 4.27
C LEU A 114 0.93 10.55 3.55
N PRO A 115 1.76 10.88 2.55
CA PRO A 115 2.60 9.87 1.92
C PRO A 115 3.77 9.50 2.84
N LEU A 116 3.98 8.19 3.03
CA LEU A 116 5.11 7.64 3.76
C LEU A 116 5.85 6.65 2.85
N ILE A 117 7.06 7.02 2.42
CA ILE A 117 7.94 6.19 1.61
C ILE A 117 8.77 5.32 2.57
N VAL A 118 8.50 4.01 2.56
CA VAL A 118 9.01 3.08 3.57
C VAL A 118 10.23 2.33 3.05
N ASN A 119 11.41 2.76 3.45
CA ASN A 119 12.68 2.10 3.07
C ASN A 119 13.37 1.37 4.24
N ASP A 120 12.86 1.50 5.45
CA ASP A 120 13.39 0.85 6.65
C ASP A 120 12.27 0.43 7.59
N VAL A 121 12.45 -0.67 8.30
CA VAL A 121 11.43 -1.23 9.22
C VAL A 121 11.80 -1.08 10.70
N SER A 122 12.94 -0.48 11.02
CA SER A 122 13.46 -0.42 12.40
C SER A 122 12.56 0.39 13.35
N ARG A 123 11.77 1.34 12.83
CA ARG A 123 10.92 2.25 13.62
C ARG A 123 9.43 2.17 13.28
N ILE A 124 9.00 1.16 12.54
CA ILE A 124 7.59 1.04 12.11
C ILE A 124 6.63 0.98 13.31
N LYS A 125 7.00 0.32 14.41
CA LYS A 125 6.17 0.23 15.63
C LYS A 125 6.03 1.58 16.34
N ASP A 126 7.05 2.44 16.28
CA ASP A 126 6.98 3.78 16.85
C ASP A 126 6.13 4.72 15.99
N ILE A 127 6.30 4.62 14.66
CA ILE A 127 5.50 5.39 13.70
C ILE A 127 4.02 5.02 13.83
N ALA A 128 3.70 3.73 13.91
CA ALA A 128 2.32 3.25 14.01
C ALA A 128 1.56 3.85 15.20
N LYS A 129 2.22 4.04 16.36
CA LYS A 129 1.63 4.61 17.58
C LYS A 129 1.21 6.08 17.46
N GLU A 130 1.64 6.77 16.40
CA GLU A 130 1.32 8.19 16.20
C GLU A 130 -0.07 8.42 15.61
N PHE A 131 -0.72 7.38 15.14
CA PHE A 131 -2.01 7.43 14.47
C PHE A 131 -3.14 6.98 15.38
N GLY A 132 -4.33 7.53 15.15
CA GLY A 132 -5.58 7.21 15.83
C GLY A 132 -6.68 6.86 14.82
N ASP A 133 -7.92 6.75 15.31
CA ASP A 133 -9.09 6.26 14.56
C ASP A 133 -9.60 7.19 13.45
N ASP A 134 -9.03 8.36 13.30
CA ASP A 134 -9.43 9.38 12.32
C ASP A 134 -8.65 9.28 10.99
N VAL A 135 -7.83 8.25 10.82
CA VAL A 135 -7.07 7.99 9.59
C VAL A 135 -7.58 6.76 8.83
N CYS A 136 -7.37 6.77 7.51
CA CYS A 136 -7.50 5.58 6.66
C CYS A 136 -6.14 5.26 6.05
N VAL A 137 -5.67 4.03 6.23
CA VAL A 137 -4.35 3.59 5.74
C VAL A 137 -4.50 2.95 4.36
N ILE A 138 -3.72 3.41 3.40
CA ILE A 138 -3.64 2.85 2.05
C ILE A 138 -2.25 2.24 1.87
N ILE A 139 -2.15 0.92 1.85
CA ILE A 139 -0.91 0.21 1.55
C ILE A 139 -0.81 0.04 0.04
N SER A 140 0.19 0.64 -0.57
CA SER A 140 0.44 0.56 -2.01
C SER A 140 1.50 -0.51 -2.28
N SER A 141 1.08 -1.68 -2.77
CA SER A 141 1.99 -2.79 -3.08
C SER A 141 1.40 -3.76 -4.10
N ASP A 142 2.18 -4.10 -5.11
CA ASP A 142 1.95 -5.32 -5.87
C ASP A 142 2.47 -6.52 -5.06
N LEU A 143 1.98 -7.73 -5.37
CA LEU A 143 2.46 -8.98 -4.77
C LEU A 143 3.62 -9.57 -5.59
N THR A 144 3.64 -10.87 -5.80
CA THR A 144 4.76 -11.56 -6.46
C THR A 144 4.96 -11.08 -7.91
N HIS A 145 6.17 -10.67 -8.22
CA HIS A 145 6.66 -10.45 -9.59
C HIS A 145 7.37 -11.73 -10.03
N PHE A 146 6.79 -12.47 -10.96
CA PHE A 146 7.30 -13.76 -11.45
C PHE A 146 7.86 -13.63 -12.86
N GLY A 147 9.01 -14.23 -13.11
CA GLY A 147 9.61 -14.38 -14.41
C GLY A 147 11.08 -13.97 -14.48
N GLU A 148 11.71 -14.21 -15.63
CA GLU A 148 13.11 -13.88 -15.84
C GLU A 148 13.36 -12.37 -15.80
N ASP A 149 12.42 -11.56 -16.28
CA ASP A 149 12.51 -10.10 -16.23
C ASP A 149 12.60 -9.54 -14.80
N PHE A 150 12.10 -10.31 -13.82
CA PHE A 150 12.16 -9.97 -12.41
C PHE A 150 13.25 -10.73 -11.64
N ASN A 151 14.05 -11.55 -12.33
CA ASN A 151 15.02 -12.47 -11.72
C ASN A 151 14.41 -13.38 -10.65
N TYR A 152 13.15 -13.81 -10.87
CA TYR A 152 12.44 -14.64 -9.89
C TYR A 152 11.63 -15.74 -10.59
N VAL A 153 12.24 -16.94 -10.67
CA VAL A 153 11.65 -18.15 -11.28
C VAL A 153 11.76 -19.33 -10.31
N PRO A 154 11.09 -19.28 -9.14
CA PRO A 154 11.20 -20.32 -8.13
C PRO A 154 10.43 -21.60 -8.50
N PHE A 155 9.51 -21.52 -9.45
CA PHE A 155 8.62 -22.61 -9.85
C PHE A 155 8.84 -22.99 -11.31
N ARG A 156 8.85 -24.31 -11.60
CA ARG A 156 9.00 -24.85 -12.97
C ARG A 156 7.70 -25.48 -13.48
N TYR A 157 6.80 -25.87 -12.59
CA TYR A 157 5.54 -26.53 -12.90
C TYR A 157 4.39 -25.85 -12.17
N ASN A 158 3.19 -25.87 -12.77
CA ASN A 158 1.98 -25.28 -12.21
C ASN A 158 2.19 -23.84 -11.71
N ILE A 159 2.94 -23.05 -12.48
CA ILE A 159 3.51 -21.75 -12.08
C ILE A 159 2.46 -20.84 -11.46
N LYS A 160 1.37 -20.56 -12.19
CA LYS A 160 0.29 -19.68 -11.67
C LYS A 160 -0.27 -20.15 -10.34
N LYS A 161 -0.53 -21.46 -10.21
CA LYS A 161 -1.05 -22.04 -8.98
C LYS A 161 -0.04 -21.91 -7.84
N SER A 162 1.24 -22.17 -8.10
CA SER A 162 2.30 -22.08 -7.10
C SER A 162 2.52 -20.64 -6.64
N VAL A 163 2.47 -19.66 -7.55
CA VAL A 163 2.53 -18.24 -7.21
C VAL A 163 1.29 -17.83 -6.40
N ALA A 164 0.09 -18.23 -6.81
CA ALA A 164 -1.13 -17.94 -6.07
C ALA A 164 -1.13 -18.52 -4.65
N GLU A 165 -0.60 -19.74 -4.46
CA GLU A 165 -0.43 -20.33 -3.12
C GLU A 165 0.62 -19.58 -2.28
N GLN A 166 1.71 -19.15 -2.89
CA GLN A 166 2.72 -18.31 -2.24
C GLN A 166 2.14 -16.97 -1.78
N ASP A 167 1.42 -16.28 -2.66
CA ASP A 167 0.77 -15.01 -2.34
C ASP A 167 -0.32 -15.18 -1.27
N LYS A 168 -1.08 -16.28 -1.32
CA LYS A 168 -2.06 -16.62 -0.29
C LYS A 168 -1.40 -16.79 1.09
N ASN A 169 -0.22 -17.42 1.13
CA ASN A 169 0.54 -17.54 2.38
C ASN A 169 1.05 -16.19 2.88
N ALA A 170 1.52 -15.31 1.98
CA ALA A 170 1.89 -13.94 2.34
C ALA A 170 0.68 -13.17 2.89
N MET A 171 -0.47 -13.23 2.21
CA MET A 171 -1.71 -12.58 2.64
C MET A 171 -2.23 -13.13 3.98
N ARG A 172 -1.95 -14.40 4.33
CA ARG A 172 -2.31 -14.93 5.65
C ARG A 172 -1.58 -14.21 6.78
N PHE A 173 -0.27 -13.98 6.65
CA PHE A 173 0.47 -13.17 7.64
C PHE A 173 -0.08 -11.75 7.74
N ILE A 174 -0.51 -11.15 6.60
CA ILE A 174 -1.14 -9.83 6.60
C ILE A 174 -2.48 -9.88 7.36
N SER A 175 -3.30 -10.90 7.15
CA SER A 175 -4.60 -11.07 7.80
C SER A 175 -4.46 -11.40 9.29
N ASP A 176 -3.42 -12.14 9.67
CA ASP A 176 -3.09 -12.46 11.06
C ASP A 176 -2.42 -11.27 11.78
N LEU A 177 -2.21 -10.13 11.08
CA LEU A 177 -1.49 -8.94 11.54
C LEU A 177 -0.10 -9.25 12.09
N ASP A 178 0.62 -10.20 11.47
CA ASP A 178 1.96 -10.65 11.84
C ASP A 178 3.02 -10.05 10.91
N SER A 179 3.51 -8.85 11.24
CA SER A 179 4.52 -8.12 10.45
C SER A 179 5.88 -8.82 10.42
N ASP A 180 6.30 -9.40 11.55
CA ASP A 180 7.59 -10.09 11.67
C ASP A 180 7.56 -11.41 10.90
N GLY A 181 6.48 -12.19 11.01
CA GLY A 181 6.27 -13.42 10.23
C GLY A 181 6.17 -13.14 8.73
N PHE A 182 5.45 -12.09 8.34
CA PHE A 182 5.37 -11.65 6.95
C PHE A 182 6.75 -11.33 6.36
N LEU A 183 7.53 -10.49 7.03
CA LEU A 183 8.88 -10.13 6.57
C LEU A 183 9.80 -11.35 6.50
N CYS A 184 9.77 -12.19 7.53
CA CYS A 184 10.57 -13.43 7.56
C CYS A 184 10.20 -14.37 6.40
N PHE A 185 8.91 -14.55 6.12
CA PHE A 185 8.42 -15.36 5.01
C PHE A 185 8.89 -14.83 3.65
N VAL A 186 8.71 -13.54 3.42
CA VAL A 186 9.09 -12.88 2.16
C VAL A 186 10.61 -12.92 1.95
N GLU A 187 11.40 -12.67 3.00
CA GLU A 187 12.87 -12.63 2.90
C GLU A 187 13.48 -14.02 2.71
N ARG A 188 13.01 -15.03 3.45
CA ARG A 188 13.47 -16.42 3.29
C ARG A 188 13.15 -16.98 1.90
N GLY A 189 11.95 -16.67 1.39
CA GLY A 189 11.53 -17.08 0.04
C GLY A 189 12.13 -16.22 -1.07
N LYS A 190 12.83 -15.13 -0.74
CA LYS A 190 13.28 -14.10 -1.69
C LYS A 190 12.12 -13.61 -2.58
N ILE A 191 10.91 -13.58 -2.02
CA ILE A 191 9.69 -13.26 -2.74
C ILE A 191 9.72 -11.79 -3.17
N THR A 192 9.35 -11.55 -4.41
CA THR A 192 9.48 -10.25 -5.09
C THR A 192 8.28 -9.33 -4.84
N ILE A 193 7.74 -9.30 -3.62
CA ILE A 193 6.72 -8.32 -3.20
C ILE A 193 7.40 -6.97 -3.04
N CYS A 194 7.04 -6.00 -3.91
CA CYS A 194 7.72 -4.71 -3.97
C CYS A 194 7.51 -3.89 -2.68
N GLY A 195 6.31 -3.86 -2.14
CA GLY A 195 5.93 -3.08 -0.97
C GLY A 195 6.08 -3.80 0.37
N LYS A 196 6.93 -4.84 0.50
CA LYS A 196 7.02 -5.62 1.74
C LYS A 196 7.23 -4.78 3.01
N LYS A 197 7.99 -3.69 2.93
CA LYS A 197 8.24 -2.79 4.07
C LYS A 197 7.03 -1.89 4.35
N ALA A 198 6.35 -1.41 3.31
CA ALA A 198 5.10 -0.66 3.43
C ALA A 198 3.99 -1.53 4.05
N ILE A 199 3.89 -2.79 3.61
CA ILE A 199 2.97 -3.79 4.20
C ILE A 199 3.28 -3.99 5.69
N ALA A 200 4.56 -4.16 6.06
CA ALA A 200 4.93 -4.36 7.47
C ALA A 200 4.55 -3.16 8.34
N LEU A 201 4.78 -1.91 7.87
CA LEU A 201 4.31 -0.71 8.58
C LEU A 201 2.79 -0.68 8.68
N GLY A 202 2.08 -0.99 7.59
CA GLY A 202 0.61 -1.04 7.58
C GLY A 202 0.06 -2.04 8.58
N ILE A 203 0.65 -3.25 8.68
CA ILE A 203 0.28 -4.24 9.68
C ILE A 203 0.42 -3.68 11.10
N GLU A 204 1.52 -3.02 11.43
CA GLU A 204 1.72 -2.42 12.76
C GLU A 204 0.71 -1.28 13.01
N MET A 205 0.36 -0.48 12.00
CA MET A 205 -0.69 0.53 12.11
C MET A 205 -2.05 -0.12 12.37
N PHE A 206 -2.40 -1.18 11.65
CA PHE A 206 -3.68 -1.89 11.84
C PHE A 206 -3.79 -2.55 13.21
N ARG A 207 -2.69 -2.98 13.81
CA ARG A 207 -2.67 -3.45 15.20
C ARG A 207 -3.00 -2.32 16.19
N VAL A 208 -2.45 -1.13 15.97
CA VAL A 208 -2.74 0.06 16.80
C VAL A 208 -4.17 0.56 16.61
N LEU A 209 -4.71 0.41 15.39
CA LEU A 209 -6.07 0.81 15.03
C LEU A 209 -7.12 -0.25 15.37
N ASP A 210 -6.73 -1.32 16.10
CA ASP A 210 -7.63 -2.40 16.55
C ASP A 210 -8.42 -3.05 15.40
N VAL A 211 -7.75 -3.31 14.25
CA VAL A 211 -8.35 -4.04 13.13
C VAL A 211 -8.68 -5.47 13.57
N VAL A 212 -9.91 -5.89 13.34
CA VAL A 212 -10.42 -7.20 13.73
C VAL A 212 -10.83 -8.10 12.56
N ASP A 213 -10.94 -7.53 11.37
CA ASP A 213 -11.37 -8.24 10.17
C ASP A 213 -10.58 -7.79 8.95
N VAL A 214 -10.05 -8.76 8.20
CA VAL A 214 -9.31 -8.55 6.95
C VAL A 214 -9.92 -9.40 5.86
N GLU A 215 -10.35 -8.77 4.78
CA GLU A 215 -11.03 -9.43 3.67
C GLU A 215 -10.27 -9.25 2.35
N LEU A 216 -10.09 -10.35 1.63
CA LEU A 216 -9.61 -10.34 0.25
C LEU A 216 -10.78 -10.01 -0.69
N LEU A 217 -10.70 -8.86 -1.35
CA LEU A 217 -11.73 -8.37 -2.28
C LEU A 217 -11.49 -8.83 -3.72
N SER A 218 -10.23 -8.88 -4.13
CA SER A 218 -9.84 -9.26 -5.49
C SER A 218 -8.42 -9.79 -5.50
N TYR A 219 -8.17 -10.79 -6.34
CA TYR A 219 -6.83 -11.31 -6.64
C TYR A 219 -6.80 -11.81 -8.09
N TYR A 220 -5.84 -11.36 -8.87
CA TYR A 220 -5.49 -11.87 -10.19
C TYR A 220 -4.06 -11.47 -10.59
N THR A 221 -3.62 -11.87 -11.77
CA THR A 221 -2.28 -11.57 -12.28
C THR A 221 -2.32 -10.79 -13.59
N SER A 222 -1.26 -10.05 -13.90
CA SER A 222 -1.14 -9.39 -15.20
C SER A 222 -1.17 -10.36 -16.38
N SER A 223 -0.88 -11.63 -16.15
CA SER A 223 -0.97 -12.69 -17.17
C SER A 223 -2.40 -12.84 -17.70
N GLU A 224 -3.42 -12.57 -16.88
CA GLU A 224 -4.83 -12.64 -17.31
C GLU A 224 -5.20 -11.48 -18.23
N VAL A 225 -4.48 -10.37 -18.15
CA VAL A 225 -4.66 -9.19 -19.00
C VAL A 225 -3.79 -9.27 -20.26
N MET A 226 -2.54 -9.72 -20.12
CA MET A 226 -1.52 -9.72 -21.18
C MET A 226 -1.44 -11.05 -21.95
N HIS A 227 -2.07 -12.12 -21.43
CA HIS A 227 -1.93 -13.50 -21.94
C HIS A 227 -0.46 -13.97 -21.99
N ASN A 228 0.38 -13.51 -21.04
CA ASN A 228 1.78 -13.88 -20.91
C ASN A 228 2.03 -14.56 -19.56
N ASP A 229 2.28 -15.87 -19.61
CA ASP A 229 2.51 -16.68 -18.41
C ASP A 229 3.99 -16.80 -18.02
N SER A 230 4.89 -16.26 -18.85
CA SER A 230 6.33 -16.34 -18.61
C SER A 230 6.82 -15.23 -17.66
N ASN A 231 6.22 -14.05 -17.74
CA ASN A 231 6.51 -12.91 -16.88
C ASN A 231 5.19 -12.25 -16.48
N PHE A 232 4.90 -12.19 -15.19
CA PHE A 232 3.68 -11.56 -14.70
C PHE A 232 3.84 -11.04 -13.27
N VAL A 233 2.92 -10.17 -12.87
CA VAL A 233 2.82 -9.60 -11.53
C VAL A 233 1.46 -9.94 -10.93
N SER A 234 1.43 -10.32 -9.67
CA SER A 234 0.18 -10.61 -8.94
C SER A 234 -0.33 -9.34 -8.25
N TYR A 235 -1.64 -9.18 -8.28
CA TYR A 235 -2.36 -8.06 -7.68
C TYR A 235 -3.36 -8.55 -6.65
N ALA A 236 -3.43 -7.87 -5.52
CA ALA A 236 -4.45 -8.12 -4.51
C ALA A 236 -5.06 -6.80 -4.03
N ALA A 237 -6.34 -6.84 -3.72
CA ALA A 237 -7.04 -5.79 -2.98
C ALA A 237 -7.57 -6.38 -1.68
N LEU A 238 -7.16 -5.80 -0.55
CA LEU A 238 -7.64 -6.21 0.78
C LEU A 238 -8.31 -5.01 1.48
N ARG A 239 -9.31 -5.33 2.31
CA ARG A 239 -9.96 -4.41 3.23
C ARG A 239 -9.54 -4.73 4.66
N PHE A 240 -9.37 -3.68 5.47
CA PHE A 240 -9.10 -3.75 6.91
C PHE A 240 -10.18 -3.00 7.68
N LYS A 241 -10.87 -3.71 8.62
CA LYS A 241 -11.98 -3.18 9.40
C LYS A 241 -11.80 -3.41 10.90
#